data_1ebd51598009c0983d7ba13e1fc61555
#
_entry.id   1ebd51598009c0983d7ba13e1fc61555
#
_cell.length_a   1.000
_cell.length_b   1.000
_cell.length_c   1.000
_cell.angle_alpha   90.00
_cell.angle_beta   90.00
_cell.angle_gamma   90.00
#
_symmetry.space_group_name_H-M   'P 1'
#
loop_
_entity.id
_entity.type
_entity.pdbx_description
1 polymer ?
#
loop_
_entity_poly.entity_id
_entity_poly.type
_entity_poly.pdbx_seq_one_letter_code
_entity_poly.pdbx_strand_id
1 'polypeptide(L)'
;MNAVKKSKPSLHTVLTPQLLDLYEIKDSIVVIIDVFRATSTIATALYNGASKVIPVDSPELCIEVGKQTSGVTAGERDGKIIPGLSYGNSPSEYPRSFIENKTLVITTTNGTKLLHMALKQGAKNIITGSFPNLSKVVEFLKSQDSPVILGCSGWKNKFNIEDVLFAGAVIEEVKTHFDIQCDSSFMANQLYMQPKDQLTTYIKTVTHWHRLAAFGLEEDMLYCISRDVAPSLPIFKEGALINQV
;
A
#
# COMPACT_ATOMS: atom_id res chain seq x y z
N MET A 1 -32.85 30.09 1.99
CA MET A 1 -31.58 29.72 2.62
C MET A 1 -30.79 28.90 1.60
N ASN A 2 -29.77 29.50 0.97
CA ASN A 2 -28.90 28.77 0.06
C ASN A 2 -28.06 27.79 0.90
N ALA A 3 -28.28 26.52 0.76
CA ALA A 3 -27.39 25.51 1.33
C ALA A 3 -25.98 25.76 0.77
N VAL A 4 -25.03 26.15 1.64
CA VAL A 4 -23.62 26.25 1.27
C VAL A 4 -23.19 24.85 0.82
N LYS A 5 -22.95 24.68 -0.47
CA LYS A 5 -22.48 23.41 -1.04
C LYS A 5 -21.12 23.14 -0.40
N LYS A 6 -21.04 22.17 0.52
CA LYS A 6 -19.78 21.76 1.17
C LYS A 6 -18.78 21.43 0.06
N SER A 7 -17.63 22.10 0.05
CA SER A 7 -16.56 21.79 -0.90
C SER A 7 -16.11 20.35 -0.71
N LYS A 8 -15.85 19.64 -1.82
CA LYS A 8 -15.29 18.28 -1.75
C LYS A 8 -13.90 18.34 -1.13
N PRO A 9 -13.52 17.33 -0.32
CA PRO A 9 -12.14 17.23 0.16
C PRO A 9 -11.17 16.99 -1.01
N SER A 10 -9.94 17.50 -0.90
CA SER A 10 -8.91 17.33 -1.93
C SER A 10 -8.35 15.90 -1.94
N LEU A 11 -7.90 15.45 -3.13
CA LEU A 11 -7.14 14.22 -3.29
C LEU A 11 -5.90 14.50 -4.13
N HIS A 12 -4.73 14.09 -3.61
CA HIS A 12 -3.45 14.25 -4.27
C HIS A 12 -2.72 12.92 -4.38
N THR A 13 -1.94 12.76 -5.46
CA THR A 13 -1.04 11.61 -5.64
C THR A 13 0.40 12.04 -5.50
N VAL A 14 1.12 11.40 -4.59
CA VAL A 14 2.54 11.60 -4.33
C VAL A 14 3.31 10.43 -4.94
N LEU A 15 4.09 10.70 -5.99
CA LEU A 15 4.70 9.66 -6.82
C LEU A 15 5.89 8.94 -6.16
N THR A 16 6.52 9.58 -5.18
CA THR A 16 7.62 9.01 -4.38
C THR A 16 7.65 9.64 -2.99
N PRO A 17 8.19 8.97 -1.96
CA PRO A 17 8.27 9.53 -0.62
C PRO A 17 8.97 10.90 -0.54
N GLN A 18 9.94 11.18 -1.43
CA GLN A 18 10.66 12.45 -1.44
C GLN A 18 9.78 13.67 -1.73
N LEU A 19 8.67 13.47 -2.40
CA LEU A 19 7.74 14.54 -2.73
C LEU A 19 6.70 14.79 -1.62
N LEU A 20 6.64 13.94 -0.58
CA LEU A 20 5.62 14.03 0.46
C LEU A 20 5.66 15.38 1.20
N ASP A 21 6.87 15.90 1.46
CA ASP A 21 7.07 17.17 2.17
C ASP A 21 6.54 18.40 1.40
N LEU A 22 6.15 18.23 0.13
CA LEU A 22 5.54 19.29 -0.69
C LEU A 22 4.02 19.38 -0.53
N TYR A 23 3.40 18.46 0.22
CA TYR A 23 1.96 18.37 0.39
C TYR A 23 1.56 18.58 1.86
N GLU A 24 0.36 19.11 2.07
CA GLU A 24 -0.23 19.23 3.41
C GLU A 24 -0.76 17.87 3.87
N ILE A 25 -0.07 17.28 4.84
CA ILE A 25 -0.36 15.92 5.34
C ILE A 25 -1.20 15.96 6.62
N LYS A 26 -1.07 17.06 7.39
CA LYS A 26 -1.79 17.19 8.64
C LYS A 26 -3.30 17.01 8.44
N ASP A 27 -3.91 16.22 9.31
CA ASP A 27 -5.35 15.92 9.30
C ASP A 27 -5.86 15.19 8.03
N SER A 28 -4.95 14.77 7.13
CA SER A 28 -5.27 13.99 5.93
C SER A 28 -5.33 12.49 6.20
N ILE A 29 -5.91 11.75 5.27
CA ILE A 29 -5.81 10.30 5.16
C ILE A 29 -4.67 9.99 4.19
N VAL A 30 -3.67 9.23 4.64
CA VAL A 30 -2.59 8.77 3.77
C VAL A 30 -2.81 7.31 3.41
N VAL A 31 -2.93 7.02 2.12
CA VAL A 31 -2.94 5.66 1.58
C VAL A 31 -1.52 5.32 1.15
N ILE A 32 -0.86 4.41 1.86
CA ILE A 32 0.47 3.92 1.48
C ILE A 32 0.29 2.86 0.39
N ILE A 33 1.01 3.04 -0.71
CA ILE A 33 0.93 2.21 -1.91
C ILE A 33 2.32 1.63 -2.20
N ASP A 34 2.44 0.30 -2.13
CA ASP A 34 3.63 -0.49 -2.48
C ASP A 34 3.12 -1.82 -3.05
N VAL A 35 2.63 -1.75 -4.30
CA VAL A 35 1.91 -2.87 -4.94
C VAL A 35 2.83 -4.07 -5.09
N PHE A 36 4.10 -3.85 -5.43
CA PHE A 36 5.09 -4.92 -5.56
C PHE A 36 6.16 -4.83 -4.47
N ARG A 37 5.93 -5.42 -3.23
CA ARG A 37 4.81 -6.33 -2.89
C ARG A 37 4.24 -6.01 -1.51
N ALA A 38 4.81 -5.02 -0.79
CA ALA A 38 4.56 -4.85 0.65
C ALA A 38 3.08 -4.69 1.01
N THR A 39 2.36 -3.77 0.34
CA THR A 39 0.95 -3.53 0.68
C THR A 39 0.03 -4.66 0.24
N SER A 40 0.38 -5.39 -0.83
CA SER A 40 -0.32 -6.61 -1.23
C SER A 40 -0.14 -7.73 -0.23
N THR A 41 1.08 -7.92 0.29
CA THR A 41 1.40 -8.91 1.32
C THR A 41 0.68 -8.59 2.64
N ILE A 42 0.69 -7.32 3.07
CA ILE A 42 -0.01 -6.86 4.28
C ILE A 42 -1.52 -7.11 4.17
N ALA A 43 -2.13 -6.72 3.04
CA ALA A 43 -3.55 -6.95 2.80
C ALA A 43 -3.90 -8.44 2.87
N THR A 44 -3.09 -9.28 2.23
CA THR A 44 -3.28 -10.74 2.20
C THR A 44 -3.13 -11.38 3.58
N ALA A 45 -2.09 -11.01 4.34
CA ALA A 45 -1.87 -11.54 5.68
C ALA A 45 -3.04 -11.21 6.61
N LEU A 46 -3.52 -9.96 6.59
CA LEU A 46 -4.66 -9.52 7.41
C LEU A 46 -5.98 -10.15 6.95
N TYR A 47 -6.21 -10.29 5.64
CA TYR A 47 -7.37 -11.01 5.11
C TYR A 47 -7.37 -12.48 5.53
N ASN A 48 -6.20 -13.10 5.59
CA ASN A 48 -6.01 -14.48 6.02
C ASN A 48 -5.99 -14.65 7.55
N GLY A 49 -6.29 -13.59 8.31
CA GLY A 49 -6.52 -13.68 9.75
C GLY A 49 -5.29 -13.37 10.61
N ALA A 50 -4.22 -12.76 10.06
CA ALA A 50 -3.18 -12.19 10.91
C ALA A 50 -3.81 -11.26 11.94
N SER A 51 -3.42 -11.37 13.21
CA SER A 51 -3.96 -10.52 14.29
C SER A 51 -3.55 -9.06 14.09
N LYS A 52 -2.35 -8.82 13.60
CA LYS A 52 -1.79 -7.53 13.23
C LYS A 52 -0.52 -7.69 12.41
N VAL A 53 -0.15 -6.62 11.70
CA VAL A 53 1.15 -6.49 11.01
C VAL A 53 1.92 -5.32 11.61
N ILE A 54 3.14 -5.56 12.09
CA ILE A 54 4.01 -4.54 12.67
C ILE A 54 5.10 -4.19 11.65
N PRO A 55 5.00 -3.03 10.98
CA PRO A 55 6.05 -2.56 10.09
C PRO A 55 7.23 -2.02 10.89
N VAL A 56 8.45 -2.39 10.53
CA VAL A 56 9.68 -1.96 11.19
C VAL A 56 10.77 -1.54 10.20
N ASP A 57 11.69 -0.69 10.61
CA ASP A 57 12.65 -0.04 9.71
C ASP A 57 13.87 -0.88 9.39
N SER A 58 14.20 -1.86 10.23
CA SER A 58 15.42 -2.65 10.04
C SER A 58 15.21 -4.14 10.30
N PRO A 59 16.08 -5.00 9.73
CA PRO A 59 16.07 -6.43 10.01
C PRO A 59 16.32 -6.74 11.50
N GLU A 60 17.21 -5.98 12.15
CA GLU A 60 17.53 -6.14 13.56
C GLU A 60 16.31 -5.89 14.43
N LEU A 61 15.59 -4.79 14.16
CA LEU A 61 14.35 -4.47 14.85
C LEU A 61 13.26 -5.51 14.56
N CYS A 62 13.22 -6.05 13.33
CA CYS A 62 12.29 -7.12 12.97
C CYS A 62 12.51 -8.37 13.81
N ILE A 63 13.78 -8.76 14.02
CA ILE A 63 14.13 -9.91 14.87
C ILE A 63 13.79 -9.63 16.34
N GLU A 64 14.10 -8.43 16.84
CA GLU A 64 13.83 -8.04 18.22
C GLU A 64 12.33 -8.05 18.53
N VAL A 65 11.52 -7.33 17.72
CA VAL A 65 10.07 -7.26 17.88
C VAL A 65 9.43 -8.64 17.66
N GLY A 66 9.95 -9.43 16.72
CA GLY A 66 9.51 -10.80 16.49
C GLY A 66 9.67 -11.67 17.75
N LYS A 67 10.79 -11.56 18.45
CA LYS A 67 11.01 -12.26 19.74
C LYS A 67 10.06 -11.76 20.83
N GLN A 68 9.88 -10.45 20.97
CA GLN A 68 9.01 -9.84 21.98
C GLN A 68 7.54 -10.21 21.78
N THR A 69 7.08 -10.36 20.54
CA THR A 69 5.68 -10.63 20.20
C THR A 69 5.40 -12.09 19.89
N SER A 70 6.41 -12.97 19.90
CA SER A 70 6.33 -14.32 19.33
C SER A 70 5.79 -14.31 17.88
N GLY A 71 6.13 -13.25 17.14
CA GLY A 71 5.63 -12.98 15.81
C GLY A 71 6.43 -13.66 14.71
N VAL A 72 5.80 -13.81 13.54
CA VAL A 72 6.45 -14.23 12.30
C VAL A 72 7.28 -13.06 11.77
N THR A 73 8.58 -13.25 11.57
CA THR A 73 9.49 -12.22 11.05
C THR A 73 9.63 -12.32 9.54
N ALA A 74 9.50 -11.20 8.84
CA ALA A 74 9.46 -11.15 7.39
C ALA A 74 10.21 -9.95 6.81
N GLY A 75 10.79 -10.16 5.63
CA GLY A 75 11.44 -9.08 4.88
C GLY A 75 12.26 -9.60 3.73
N GLU A 76 12.46 -8.74 2.73
CA GLU A 76 13.25 -9.06 1.56
C GLU A 76 14.21 -7.95 1.18
N ARG A 77 15.29 -8.34 0.50
CA ARG A 77 16.20 -7.44 -0.23
C ARG A 77 16.56 -8.11 -1.55
N ASP A 78 16.37 -7.35 -2.64
CA ASP A 78 16.65 -7.82 -4.00
C ASP A 78 15.99 -9.18 -4.32
N GLY A 79 14.71 -9.34 -3.92
CA GLY A 79 13.91 -10.54 -4.16
C GLY A 79 14.24 -11.75 -3.29
N LYS A 80 15.16 -11.62 -2.31
CA LYS A 80 15.57 -12.69 -1.41
C LYS A 80 15.19 -12.40 0.04
N ILE A 81 14.86 -13.44 0.78
CA ILE A 81 14.63 -13.35 2.22
C ILE A 81 15.89 -12.80 2.90
N ILE A 82 15.73 -11.83 3.78
CA ILE A 82 16.84 -11.26 4.54
C ILE A 82 17.41 -12.31 5.51
N PRO A 83 18.72 -12.51 5.55
CA PRO A 83 19.34 -13.44 6.51
C PRO A 83 18.90 -13.16 7.94
N GLY A 84 18.47 -14.20 8.66
CA GLY A 84 17.97 -14.11 10.03
C GLY A 84 16.45 -13.89 10.16
N LEU A 85 15.74 -13.58 9.08
CA LEU A 85 14.27 -13.54 9.05
C LEU A 85 13.71 -14.89 8.57
N SER A 86 12.47 -15.20 9.00
CA SER A 86 11.86 -16.50 8.72
C SER A 86 11.17 -16.55 7.35
N TYR A 87 10.67 -15.41 6.85
CA TYR A 87 9.85 -15.33 5.64
C TYR A 87 10.20 -14.10 4.81
N GLY A 88 9.77 -14.11 3.55
CA GLY A 88 9.96 -13.01 2.60
C GLY A 88 8.81 -12.00 2.60
N ASN A 89 8.60 -11.42 1.42
CA ASN A 89 7.54 -10.45 1.17
C ASN A 89 6.62 -10.93 0.04
N SER A 90 6.33 -12.24 0.00
CA SER A 90 5.39 -12.82 -0.96
C SER A 90 4.02 -13.00 -0.31
N PRO A 91 2.92 -12.55 -0.95
CA PRO A 91 1.57 -12.82 -0.44
C PRO A 91 1.28 -14.31 -0.23
N SER A 92 1.83 -15.18 -1.07
CA SER A 92 1.62 -16.63 -1.01
C SER A 92 2.25 -17.33 0.22
N GLU A 93 3.21 -16.66 0.88
CA GLU A 93 3.83 -17.16 2.12
C GLU A 93 2.90 -17.10 3.33
N TYR A 94 1.76 -16.42 3.23
CA TYR A 94 0.86 -16.15 4.37
C TYR A 94 -0.55 -16.74 4.16
N PRO A 95 -0.69 -18.04 3.86
CA PRO A 95 -2.02 -18.65 3.78
C PRO A 95 -2.68 -18.68 5.17
N ARG A 96 -4.03 -18.70 5.20
CA ARG A 96 -4.82 -18.69 6.44
C ARG A 96 -4.36 -19.76 7.42
N SER A 97 -4.14 -20.98 6.94
CA SER A 97 -3.67 -22.11 7.78
C SER A 97 -2.36 -21.85 8.52
N PHE A 98 -1.57 -20.87 8.04
CA PHE A 98 -0.29 -20.51 8.65
C PHE A 98 -0.38 -19.22 9.48
N ILE A 99 -1.02 -18.14 8.95
CA ILE A 99 -0.90 -16.81 9.54
C ILE A 99 -2.04 -16.45 10.51
N GLU A 100 -3.15 -17.20 10.51
CA GLU A 100 -4.31 -16.91 11.35
C GLU A 100 -3.92 -16.79 12.85
N ASN A 101 -4.40 -15.72 13.49
CA ASN A 101 -4.13 -15.34 14.88
C ASN A 101 -2.66 -15.02 15.21
N LYS A 102 -1.76 -14.96 14.22
CA LYS A 102 -0.35 -14.59 14.45
C LYS A 102 -0.10 -13.11 14.20
N THR A 103 0.92 -12.59 14.85
CA THR A 103 1.50 -11.28 14.52
C THR A 103 2.53 -11.46 13.40
N LEU A 104 2.43 -10.64 12.36
CA LEU A 104 3.47 -10.53 11.34
C LEU A 104 4.32 -9.29 11.62
N VAL A 105 5.63 -9.44 11.75
CA VAL A 105 6.58 -8.33 11.85
C VAL A 105 7.32 -8.25 10.53
N ILE A 106 7.18 -7.13 9.82
CA ILE A 106 7.72 -7.00 8.45
C ILE A 106 8.62 -5.79 8.31
N THR A 107 9.77 -5.98 7.67
CA THR A 107 10.63 -4.87 7.25
C THR A 107 10.65 -4.76 5.73
N THR A 108 10.42 -3.53 5.23
CA THR A 108 10.44 -3.22 3.80
C THR A 108 11.31 -2.00 3.54
N THR A 109 11.82 -1.88 2.31
CA THR A 109 12.76 -0.79 1.98
C THR A 109 12.06 0.57 1.88
N ASN A 110 10.82 0.63 1.41
CA ASN A 110 10.17 1.88 1.02
C ASN A 110 8.86 2.16 1.76
N GLY A 111 8.02 1.16 2.01
CA GLY A 111 6.72 1.35 2.66
C GLY A 111 6.82 1.90 4.08
N THR A 112 7.79 1.44 4.88
CA THR A 112 8.01 1.91 6.25
C THR A 112 8.48 3.38 6.28
N LYS A 113 9.31 3.80 5.32
CA LYS A 113 9.74 5.20 5.21
C LYS A 113 8.54 6.14 5.03
N LEU A 114 7.63 5.82 4.10
CA LEU A 114 6.45 6.64 3.83
C LEU A 114 5.51 6.68 5.04
N LEU A 115 5.36 5.55 5.75
CA LEU A 115 4.59 5.47 6.99
C LEU A 115 5.13 6.44 8.05
N HIS A 116 6.43 6.41 8.31
CA HIS A 116 7.04 7.29 9.33
C HIS A 116 6.95 8.77 8.94
N MET A 117 7.12 9.10 7.67
CA MET A 117 6.95 10.48 7.19
C MET A 117 5.51 10.96 7.42
N ALA A 118 4.51 10.15 7.08
CA ALA A 118 3.10 10.47 7.28
C ALA A 118 2.73 10.65 8.77
N LEU A 119 3.23 9.77 9.64
CA LEU A 119 3.05 9.88 11.10
C LEU A 119 3.67 11.18 11.65
N LYS A 120 4.91 11.47 11.27
CA LYS A 120 5.63 12.67 11.72
C LYS A 120 4.93 13.95 11.31
N GLN A 121 4.25 13.96 10.16
CA GLN A 121 3.52 15.13 9.65
C GLN A 121 2.07 15.20 10.15
N GLY A 122 1.64 14.29 11.02
CA GLY A 122 0.33 14.37 11.67
C GLY A 122 -0.84 13.92 10.79
N ALA A 123 -0.63 12.91 9.95
CA ALA A 123 -1.73 12.27 9.22
C ALA A 123 -2.82 11.81 10.19
N LYS A 124 -4.10 12.06 9.86
CA LYS A 124 -5.25 11.67 10.68
C LYS A 124 -5.44 10.15 10.70
N ASN A 125 -5.36 9.53 9.54
CA ASN A 125 -5.40 8.08 9.35
C ASN A 125 -4.34 7.66 8.34
N ILE A 126 -3.75 6.50 8.56
CA ILE A 126 -2.86 5.87 7.59
C ILE A 126 -3.41 4.48 7.30
N ILE A 127 -3.65 4.20 6.03
CA ILE A 127 -4.08 2.90 5.54
C ILE A 127 -3.11 2.40 4.47
N THR A 128 -3.14 1.11 4.15
CA THR A 128 -2.39 0.57 3.02
C THR A 128 -3.33 0.10 1.92
N GLY A 129 -2.91 0.33 0.67
CA GLY A 129 -3.69 -0.03 -0.50
C GLY A 129 -2.88 -0.72 -1.58
N SER A 130 -3.52 -1.68 -2.24
CA SER A 130 -3.06 -2.42 -3.41
C SER A 130 -4.27 -2.99 -4.16
N PHE A 131 -4.08 -3.54 -5.36
CA PHE A 131 -5.22 -4.10 -6.11
C PHE A 131 -5.96 -5.23 -5.35
N PRO A 132 -5.29 -6.12 -4.58
CA PRO A 132 -5.96 -7.14 -3.78
C PRO A 132 -7.03 -6.62 -2.81
N ASN A 133 -6.99 -5.35 -2.40
CA ASN A 133 -7.97 -4.76 -1.48
C ASN A 133 -8.60 -3.44 -1.99
N LEU A 134 -8.58 -3.21 -3.29
CA LEU A 134 -8.99 -1.94 -3.90
C LEU A 134 -10.38 -1.50 -3.46
N SER A 135 -11.39 -2.38 -3.52
CA SER A 135 -12.76 -2.02 -3.17
C SER A 135 -12.91 -1.60 -1.71
N LYS A 136 -12.14 -2.20 -0.78
CA LYS A 136 -12.16 -1.80 0.63
C LYS A 136 -11.52 -0.43 0.87
N VAL A 137 -10.43 -0.13 0.17
CA VAL A 137 -9.84 1.22 0.19
C VAL A 137 -10.83 2.25 -0.34
N VAL A 138 -11.45 1.99 -1.48
CA VAL A 138 -12.44 2.88 -2.12
C VAL A 138 -13.66 3.10 -1.21
N GLU A 139 -14.22 2.03 -0.63
CA GLU A 139 -15.34 2.09 0.31
C GLU A 139 -15.01 2.99 1.52
N PHE A 140 -13.85 2.77 2.11
CA PHE A 140 -13.38 3.60 3.22
C PHE A 140 -13.23 5.06 2.81
N LEU A 141 -12.56 5.36 1.71
CA LEU A 141 -12.35 6.74 1.27
C LEU A 141 -13.67 7.47 0.98
N LYS A 142 -14.64 6.80 0.34
CA LYS A 142 -15.98 7.37 0.07
C LYS A 142 -16.76 7.70 1.34
N SER A 143 -16.44 7.08 2.47
CA SER A 143 -17.08 7.38 3.77
C SER A 143 -16.41 8.55 4.51
N GLN A 144 -15.36 9.16 3.96
CA GLN A 144 -14.57 10.20 4.63
C GLN A 144 -14.76 11.57 4.02
N ASP A 145 -14.65 12.59 4.88
CA ASP A 145 -14.66 14.02 4.49
C ASP A 145 -13.28 14.69 4.65
N SER A 146 -12.23 13.92 4.89
CA SER A 146 -10.85 14.43 5.06
C SER A 146 -10.09 14.45 3.74
N PRO A 147 -9.12 15.35 3.55
CA PRO A 147 -8.19 15.30 2.43
C PRO A 147 -7.50 13.94 2.33
N VAL A 148 -7.16 13.51 1.12
CA VAL A 148 -6.53 12.21 0.84
C VAL A 148 -5.21 12.39 0.11
N ILE A 149 -4.20 11.67 0.57
CA ILE A 149 -2.90 11.54 -0.09
C ILE A 149 -2.72 10.09 -0.52
N LEU A 150 -2.64 9.84 -1.82
CA LEU A 150 -2.23 8.56 -2.38
C LEU A 150 -0.70 8.56 -2.49
N GLY A 151 -0.03 7.95 -1.53
CA GLY A 151 1.43 7.95 -1.43
C GLY A 151 2.04 6.70 -2.04
N CYS A 152 2.69 6.83 -3.20
CA CYS A 152 3.43 5.76 -3.86
C CYS A 152 4.80 5.58 -3.20
N SER A 153 5.14 4.35 -2.83
CA SER A 153 6.40 4.01 -2.18
C SER A 153 7.60 4.04 -3.13
N GLY A 154 7.37 3.71 -4.39
CA GLY A 154 8.41 3.69 -5.42
C GLY A 154 9.60 2.79 -5.08
N TRP A 155 10.73 2.99 -5.74
CA TRP A 155 11.97 2.26 -5.47
C TRP A 155 13.21 3.15 -5.66
N LYS A 156 14.09 3.16 -4.66
CA LYS A 156 15.31 3.99 -4.69
C LYS A 156 15.01 5.45 -5.07
N ASN A 157 13.97 6.01 -4.48
CA ASN A 157 13.50 7.38 -4.71
C ASN A 157 12.96 7.67 -6.12
N LYS A 158 12.68 6.63 -6.91
CA LYS A 158 12.02 6.73 -8.24
C LYS A 158 10.62 6.15 -8.12
N PHE A 159 9.70 6.67 -8.93
CA PHE A 159 8.34 6.12 -8.96
C PHE A 159 8.30 4.75 -9.65
N ASN A 160 7.35 3.94 -9.27
CA ASN A 160 7.03 2.68 -9.92
C ASN A 160 5.65 2.76 -10.59
N ILE A 161 5.53 2.20 -11.77
CA ILE A 161 4.30 2.29 -12.57
C ILE A 161 3.14 1.57 -11.88
N GLU A 162 3.34 0.41 -11.27
CA GLU A 162 2.30 -0.34 -10.58
C GLU A 162 1.65 0.42 -9.43
N ASP A 163 2.43 1.20 -8.67
CA ASP A 163 1.92 2.06 -7.60
C ASP A 163 1.03 3.17 -8.17
N VAL A 164 1.49 3.79 -9.26
CA VAL A 164 0.75 4.86 -9.95
C VAL A 164 -0.52 4.31 -10.61
N LEU A 165 -0.49 3.09 -11.16
CA LEU A 165 -1.68 2.41 -11.69
C LEU A 165 -2.73 2.18 -10.60
N PHE A 166 -2.31 1.73 -9.42
CA PHE A 166 -3.23 1.56 -8.30
C PHE A 166 -3.81 2.91 -7.85
N ALA A 167 -2.99 3.94 -7.72
CA ALA A 167 -3.46 5.28 -7.42
C ALA A 167 -4.50 5.76 -8.45
N GLY A 168 -4.25 5.52 -9.75
CA GLY A 168 -5.18 5.82 -10.83
C GLY A 168 -6.50 5.05 -10.74
N ALA A 169 -6.44 3.77 -10.33
CA ALA A 169 -7.63 2.95 -10.10
C ALA A 169 -8.48 3.50 -8.95
N VAL A 170 -7.86 3.88 -7.84
CA VAL A 170 -8.56 4.54 -6.72
C VAL A 170 -9.21 5.84 -7.18
N ILE A 171 -8.48 6.70 -7.89
CA ILE A 171 -9.00 7.98 -8.39
C ILE A 171 -10.23 7.77 -9.26
N GLU A 172 -10.19 6.81 -10.19
CA GLU A 172 -11.33 6.51 -11.06
C GLU A 172 -12.60 6.22 -10.27
N GLU A 173 -12.48 5.47 -9.19
CA GLU A 173 -13.61 5.06 -8.34
C GLU A 173 -14.12 6.19 -7.41
N VAL A 174 -13.23 7.14 -7.02
CA VAL A 174 -13.59 8.18 -6.02
C VAL A 174 -13.72 9.59 -6.59
N LYS A 175 -13.45 9.83 -7.88
CA LYS A 175 -13.43 11.16 -8.52
C LYS A 175 -14.70 11.98 -8.37
N THR A 176 -15.83 11.35 -8.12
CA THR A 176 -17.09 12.07 -7.84
C THR A 176 -17.20 12.58 -6.41
N HIS A 177 -16.40 12.04 -5.47
CA HIS A 177 -16.39 12.37 -4.03
C HIS A 177 -15.33 13.40 -3.66
N PHE A 178 -14.21 13.42 -4.38
CA PHE A 178 -13.05 14.26 -4.10
C PHE A 178 -12.83 15.31 -5.18
N ASP A 179 -12.14 16.39 -4.79
CA ASP A 179 -11.63 17.41 -5.70
C ASP A 179 -10.20 17.03 -6.10
N ILE A 180 -10.00 16.76 -7.40
CA ILE A 180 -8.74 16.23 -7.95
C ILE A 180 -8.12 17.34 -8.81
N GLN A 181 -7.26 18.16 -8.19
CA GLN A 181 -6.66 19.33 -8.82
C GLN A 181 -5.14 19.23 -9.04
N CYS A 182 -4.55 18.03 -8.87
CA CYS A 182 -3.11 17.89 -9.08
C CYS A 182 -2.78 17.07 -10.31
N ASP A 183 -1.79 17.53 -11.08
CA ASP A 183 -1.38 16.91 -12.34
C ASP A 183 -0.91 15.47 -12.17
N SER A 184 -0.28 15.13 -11.04
CA SER A 184 0.12 13.75 -10.75
C SER A 184 -1.07 12.83 -10.56
N SER A 185 -2.17 13.29 -9.97
CA SER A 185 -3.42 12.51 -9.88
C SER A 185 -4.11 12.37 -11.22
N PHE A 186 -4.14 13.45 -12.02
CA PHE A 186 -4.66 13.37 -13.38
C PHE A 186 -3.86 12.38 -14.23
N MET A 187 -2.54 12.46 -14.19
CA MET A 187 -1.64 11.53 -14.90
C MET A 187 -1.86 10.09 -14.43
N ALA A 188 -1.97 9.83 -13.11
CA ALA A 188 -2.20 8.50 -12.58
C ALA A 188 -3.52 7.89 -13.09
N ASN A 189 -4.60 8.68 -13.10
CA ASN A 189 -5.87 8.25 -13.63
C ASN A 189 -5.79 7.92 -15.12
N GLN A 190 -5.18 8.81 -15.95
CA GLN A 190 -5.00 8.56 -17.37
C GLN A 190 -4.15 7.32 -17.64
N LEU A 191 -3.07 7.12 -16.87
CA LEU A 191 -2.22 5.94 -16.99
C LEU A 191 -2.99 4.65 -16.71
N TYR A 192 -3.85 4.64 -15.69
CA TYR A 192 -4.69 3.47 -15.37
C TYR A 192 -5.76 3.22 -16.44
N MET A 193 -6.42 4.27 -16.93
CA MET A 193 -7.55 4.13 -17.86
C MET A 193 -7.15 3.49 -19.21
N GLN A 194 -5.91 3.63 -19.63
CA GLN A 194 -5.42 3.04 -20.87
C GLN A 194 -5.38 1.50 -20.82
N PRO A 195 -4.69 0.86 -19.84
CA PRO A 195 -4.55 -0.58 -19.77
C PRO A 195 -5.57 -1.28 -18.85
N LYS A 196 -6.56 -0.59 -18.28
CA LYS A 196 -7.43 -1.16 -17.22
C LYS A 196 -8.01 -2.53 -17.56
N ASP A 197 -8.39 -2.75 -18.81
CA ASP A 197 -8.97 -4.00 -19.30
C ASP A 197 -7.91 -5.04 -19.73
N GLN A 198 -6.63 -4.65 -19.74
CA GLN A 198 -5.50 -5.47 -20.14
C GLN A 198 -4.31 -5.32 -19.18
N LEU A 199 -4.60 -5.05 -17.90
CA LEU A 199 -3.60 -4.72 -16.88
C LEU A 199 -2.50 -5.80 -16.78
N THR A 200 -2.90 -7.08 -16.85
CA THR A 200 -1.97 -8.23 -16.81
C THR A 200 -0.96 -8.23 -17.96
N THR A 201 -1.38 -7.80 -19.14
CA THR A 201 -0.49 -7.69 -20.29
C THR A 201 0.40 -6.46 -20.18
N TYR A 202 -0.19 -5.33 -19.80
CA TYR A 202 0.53 -4.07 -19.67
C TYR A 202 1.63 -4.12 -18.61
N ILE A 203 1.35 -4.70 -17.42
CA ILE A 203 2.32 -4.74 -16.31
C ILE A 203 3.61 -5.48 -16.68
N LYS A 204 3.54 -6.43 -17.61
CA LYS A 204 4.72 -7.17 -18.10
C LYS A 204 5.69 -6.31 -18.92
N THR A 205 5.30 -5.12 -19.32
CA THR A 205 6.16 -4.19 -20.08
C THR A 205 6.97 -3.25 -19.18
N VAL A 206 6.67 -3.18 -17.86
CA VAL A 206 7.32 -2.21 -16.97
C VAL A 206 8.64 -2.73 -16.41
N THR A 207 9.55 -1.81 -16.11
CA THR A 207 10.91 -2.17 -15.65
C THR A 207 10.93 -2.94 -14.34
N HIS A 208 10.01 -2.63 -13.41
CA HIS A 208 9.94 -3.34 -12.13
C HIS A 208 9.49 -4.79 -12.31
N TRP A 209 8.55 -5.06 -13.23
CA TRP A 209 8.21 -6.43 -13.60
C TRP A 209 9.44 -7.24 -14.02
N HIS A 210 10.21 -6.73 -14.98
CA HIS A 210 11.39 -7.44 -15.47
C HIS A 210 12.43 -7.70 -14.38
N ARG A 211 12.59 -6.75 -13.46
CA ARG A 211 13.51 -6.91 -12.32
C ARG A 211 13.06 -8.04 -11.39
N LEU A 212 11.78 -8.10 -11.03
CA LEU A 212 11.26 -9.13 -10.12
C LEU A 212 11.10 -10.49 -10.82
N ALA A 213 10.75 -10.51 -12.11
CA ALA A 213 10.69 -11.73 -12.91
C ALA A 213 12.05 -12.43 -13.00
N ALA A 214 13.16 -11.68 -12.99
CA ALA A 214 14.50 -12.27 -12.91
C ALA A 214 14.78 -13.06 -11.62
N PHE A 215 13.92 -12.92 -10.60
CA PHE A 215 13.94 -13.68 -9.34
C PHE A 215 12.85 -14.77 -9.28
N GLY A 216 12.08 -14.98 -10.37
CA GLY A 216 11.01 -16.00 -10.42
C GLY A 216 9.74 -15.58 -9.65
N LEU A 217 9.44 -14.28 -9.57
CA LEU A 217 8.34 -13.73 -8.79
C LEU A 217 7.10 -13.33 -9.62
N GLU A 218 6.96 -13.90 -10.83
CA GLU A 218 5.88 -13.55 -11.76
C GLU A 218 4.50 -13.86 -11.18
N GLU A 219 4.33 -14.99 -10.49
CA GLU A 219 3.05 -15.37 -9.88
C GLU A 219 2.65 -14.39 -8.77
N ASP A 220 3.61 -13.97 -7.94
CA ASP A 220 3.38 -12.94 -6.93
C ASP A 220 2.90 -11.63 -7.54
N MET A 221 3.57 -11.18 -8.62
CA MET A 221 3.22 -9.93 -9.27
C MET A 221 1.83 -10.01 -9.93
N LEU A 222 1.47 -11.14 -10.52
CA LEU A 222 0.12 -11.37 -11.06
C LEU A 222 -0.94 -11.33 -9.96
N TYR A 223 -0.64 -11.93 -8.81
CA TYR A 223 -1.51 -11.84 -7.64
C TYR A 223 -1.65 -10.39 -7.16
N CYS A 224 -0.55 -9.65 -7.05
CA CYS A 224 -0.54 -8.27 -6.57
C CYS A 224 -1.35 -7.29 -7.44
N ILE A 225 -1.59 -7.61 -8.73
CA ILE A 225 -2.46 -6.82 -9.61
C ILE A 225 -3.88 -7.38 -9.73
N SER A 226 -4.17 -8.53 -9.09
CA SER A 226 -5.50 -9.12 -9.09
C SER A 226 -6.42 -8.35 -8.14
N ARG A 227 -7.54 -7.87 -8.68
CA ARG A 227 -8.45 -6.98 -7.95
C ARG A 227 -9.27 -7.77 -6.91
N ASP A 228 -9.31 -7.26 -5.68
CA ASP A 228 -10.18 -7.70 -4.58
C ASP A 228 -10.05 -9.19 -4.18
N VAL A 229 -8.87 -9.78 -4.36
CA VAL A 229 -8.58 -11.16 -3.94
C VAL A 229 -8.26 -11.28 -2.44
N ALA A 230 -7.99 -10.17 -1.76
CA ALA A 230 -7.75 -10.09 -0.31
C ALA A 230 -8.42 -8.83 0.28
N PRO A 231 -9.77 -8.78 0.31
CA PRO A 231 -10.55 -7.59 0.69
C PRO A 231 -10.46 -7.30 2.20
N SER A 232 -9.33 -6.76 2.64
CA SER A 232 -9.07 -6.24 3.98
C SER A 232 -8.83 -4.73 3.93
N LEU A 233 -9.04 -4.03 5.03
CA LEU A 233 -8.67 -2.62 5.19
C LEU A 233 -7.57 -2.48 6.26
N PRO A 234 -6.29 -2.57 5.89
CA PRO A 234 -5.22 -2.36 6.84
C PRO A 234 -5.17 -0.90 7.27
N ILE A 235 -5.44 -0.62 8.53
CA ILE A 235 -5.34 0.71 9.14
C ILE A 235 -4.27 0.71 10.22
N PHE A 236 -3.44 1.75 10.26
CA PHE A 236 -2.40 1.89 11.27
C PHE A 236 -2.98 2.42 12.58
N LYS A 237 -2.84 1.65 13.64
CA LYS A 237 -3.24 1.98 15.02
C LYS A 237 -2.20 1.45 16.00
N GLU A 238 -1.77 2.28 16.95
CA GLU A 238 -0.90 1.88 18.07
C GLU A 238 0.34 1.07 17.64
N GLY A 239 1.01 1.54 16.58
CA GLY A 239 2.25 0.92 16.10
C GLY A 239 2.08 -0.29 15.19
N ALA A 240 0.86 -0.68 14.83
CA ALA A 240 0.59 -1.81 13.97
C ALA A 240 -0.51 -1.52 12.94
N LEU A 241 -0.50 -2.26 11.85
CA LEU A 241 -1.62 -2.35 10.91
C LEU A 241 -2.56 -3.47 11.35
N ILE A 242 -3.84 -3.14 11.50
CA ILE A 242 -4.91 -4.08 11.81
C ILE A 242 -5.96 -4.04 10.72
N ASN A 243 -6.70 -5.14 10.53
CA ASN A 243 -7.85 -5.13 9.63
C ASN A 243 -9.01 -4.38 10.30
N GLN A 244 -9.46 -3.30 9.69
CA GLN A 244 -10.66 -2.63 10.14
C GLN A 244 -11.86 -3.31 9.46
N VAL A 245 -12.62 -4.06 10.24
CA VAL A 245 -13.88 -4.70 9.85
C VAL A 245 -15.00 -3.66 9.78
#